data_9d0645ae67c98c517326ef5b998d0c26
#
_entry.id   9d0645ae67c98c517326ef5b998d0c26
#
_cell.length_a   1.000
_cell.length_b   1.000
_cell.length_c   1.000
_cell.angle_alpha   90.00
_cell.angle_beta   90.00
_cell.angle_gamma   90.00
#
_symmetry.space_group_name_H-M   'P 1'
#
loop_
_entity.id
_entity.type
_entity.pdbx_description
1 polymer ?
#
loop_
_entity_poly.entity_id
_entity_poly.type
_entity_poly.pdbx_seq_one_letter_code
_entity_poly.pdbx_strand_id
1 'polypeptide(L)'
;MLMNRIFGSLWEVAKMVILAVIIVLPIRLFIVQPFRVQGASMEPTFHERDYLLIDEISYRFHEPQRGDVVVFRFPEDPQEHFIKRLIGLPGETVHIANGQVSITDAGGNTTVLKESYIPEDVKTVGWVYNDVTLKPNEYFFLGDNRNGSKDSRIFGPVNKSFITG
;
A
#
# COMPACT_ATOMS: atom_id res chain seq x y z
N MET A 1 -23.92 53.59 7.90
CA MET A 1 -23.29 52.88 9.02
C MET A 1 -23.47 51.35 8.97
N LEU A 2 -24.64 50.82 8.62
CA LEU A 2 -24.96 49.40 8.52
C LEU A 2 -24.13 48.69 7.41
N MET A 3 -24.00 49.33 6.24
CA MET A 3 -23.31 48.80 5.06
C MET A 3 -21.81 48.51 5.32
N ASN A 4 -21.11 49.39 6.05
CA ASN A 4 -19.70 49.18 6.41
C ASN A 4 -19.50 48.01 7.40
N ARG A 5 -20.49 47.75 8.26
CA ARG A 5 -20.44 46.59 9.17
C ARG A 5 -20.64 45.28 8.42
N ILE A 6 -21.54 45.26 7.43
CA ILE A 6 -21.78 44.09 6.59
C ILE A 6 -20.53 43.76 5.74
N PHE A 7 -19.90 44.77 5.13
CA PHE A 7 -18.65 44.61 4.38
C PHE A 7 -17.50 44.09 5.27
N GLY A 8 -17.40 44.61 6.51
CA GLY A 8 -16.41 44.11 7.47
C GLY A 8 -16.62 42.64 7.83
N SER A 9 -17.86 42.24 8.10
CA SER A 9 -18.19 40.84 8.40
C SER A 9 -17.92 39.90 7.22
N LEU A 10 -18.27 40.32 6.00
CA LEU A 10 -18.00 39.52 4.79
C LEU A 10 -16.50 39.37 4.55
N TRP A 11 -15.71 40.41 4.82
CA TRP A 11 -14.25 40.35 4.70
C TRP A 11 -13.62 39.38 5.70
N GLU A 12 -14.10 39.35 6.96
CA GLU A 12 -13.64 38.42 7.98
C GLU A 12 -13.95 36.96 7.59
N VAL A 13 -15.18 36.71 7.10
CA VAL A 13 -15.57 35.39 6.59
C VAL A 13 -14.71 34.98 5.40
N ALA A 14 -14.47 35.90 4.45
CA ALA A 14 -13.62 35.62 3.29
C ALA A 14 -12.19 35.22 3.70
N LYS A 15 -11.59 35.91 4.67
CA LYS A 15 -10.26 35.56 5.20
C LYS A 15 -10.25 34.16 5.82
N MET A 16 -11.27 33.81 6.61
CA MET A 16 -11.36 32.47 7.20
C MET A 16 -11.48 31.36 6.14
N VAL A 17 -12.29 31.61 5.11
CA VAL A 17 -12.44 30.66 3.99
C VAL A 17 -11.13 30.51 3.23
N ILE A 18 -10.45 31.60 2.91
CA ILE A 18 -9.15 31.59 2.22
C ILE A 18 -8.11 30.82 3.04
N LEU A 19 -8.04 31.08 4.35
CA LEU A 19 -7.12 30.38 5.24
C LEU A 19 -7.43 28.88 5.30
N ALA A 20 -8.71 28.52 5.41
CA ALA A 20 -9.13 27.12 5.38
C ALA A 20 -8.74 26.43 4.07
N VAL A 21 -8.93 27.06 2.92
CA VAL A 21 -8.55 26.55 1.60
C VAL A 21 -7.03 26.39 1.51
N ILE A 22 -6.24 27.37 1.97
CA ILE A 22 -4.78 27.31 1.96
C ILE A 22 -4.25 26.11 2.79
N ILE A 23 -4.92 25.78 3.89
CA ILE A 23 -4.52 24.65 4.75
C ILE A 23 -5.05 23.32 4.22
N VAL A 24 -6.35 23.24 3.94
CA VAL A 24 -7.03 21.97 3.61
C VAL A 24 -6.68 21.46 2.21
N LEU A 25 -6.56 22.37 1.23
CA LEU A 25 -6.32 21.99 -0.15
C LEU A 25 -4.97 21.27 -0.33
N PRO A 26 -3.83 21.77 0.20
CA PRO A 26 -2.56 21.04 0.13
C PRO A 26 -2.60 19.68 0.85
N ILE A 27 -3.24 19.63 2.02
CA ILE A 27 -3.39 18.36 2.76
C ILE A 27 -4.12 17.33 1.88
N ARG A 28 -5.24 17.72 1.29
CA ARG A 28 -6.05 16.84 0.47
C ARG A 28 -5.37 16.44 -0.85
N LEU A 29 -4.57 17.32 -1.45
CA LEU A 29 -3.93 17.06 -2.75
C LEU A 29 -2.60 16.32 -2.65
N PHE A 30 -1.90 16.43 -1.51
CA PHE A 30 -0.51 15.98 -1.40
C PHE A 30 -0.23 15.02 -0.25
N ILE A 31 -1.16 14.88 0.70
CA ILE A 31 -0.89 14.12 1.94
C ILE A 31 -1.76 12.87 2.02
N VAL A 32 -3.04 12.96 1.70
CA VAL A 32 -4.00 11.88 1.95
C VAL A 32 -4.96 11.72 0.78
N GLN A 33 -4.92 10.56 0.14
CA GLN A 33 -5.91 10.20 -0.88
C GLN A 33 -6.89 9.15 -0.33
N PRO A 34 -8.22 9.39 -0.43
CA PRO A 34 -9.20 8.37 -0.09
C PRO A 34 -9.31 7.35 -1.22
N PHE A 35 -9.07 6.10 -0.90
CA PHE A 35 -9.29 4.96 -1.79
C PHE A 35 -10.43 4.10 -1.25
N ARG A 36 -11.10 3.41 -2.14
CA ARG A 36 -12.11 2.42 -1.79
C ARG A 36 -11.63 1.05 -2.21
N VAL A 37 -11.61 0.11 -1.26
CA VAL A 37 -11.22 -1.28 -1.53
C VAL A 37 -12.20 -1.91 -2.51
N GLN A 38 -11.66 -2.53 -3.55
CA GLN A 38 -12.40 -3.34 -4.52
C GLN A 38 -11.83 -4.75 -4.54
N GLY A 39 -12.72 -5.73 -4.41
CA GLY A 39 -12.37 -7.15 -4.35
C GLY A 39 -11.94 -7.63 -2.97
N ALA A 40 -11.69 -8.93 -2.86
CA ALA A 40 -11.49 -9.65 -1.61
C ALA A 40 -10.02 -10.05 -1.36
N SER A 41 -9.06 -9.50 -2.11
CA SER A 41 -7.67 -9.97 -2.08
C SER A 41 -6.94 -9.73 -0.76
N MET A 42 -7.45 -8.84 0.08
CA MET A 42 -6.88 -8.49 1.39
C MET A 42 -7.73 -8.98 2.57
N GLU A 43 -8.75 -9.80 2.32
CA GLU A 43 -9.47 -10.44 3.41
C GLU A 43 -8.56 -11.41 4.19
N PRO A 44 -8.70 -11.48 5.51
CA PRO A 44 -9.70 -10.83 6.36
C PRO A 44 -9.32 -9.41 6.83
N THR A 45 -8.13 -8.89 6.47
CA THR A 45 -7.63 -7.59 6.96
C THR A 45 -8.48 -6.42 6.46
N PHE A 46 -8.83 -6.43 5.18
CA PHE A 46 -9.71 -5.44 4.56
C PHE A 46 -10.79 -6.12 3.73
N HIS A 47 -11.99 -5.56 3.79
CA HIS A 47 -13.15 -6.06 3.06
C HIS A 47 -13.51 -5.15 1.89
N GLU A 48 -14.26 -5.71 0.96
CA GLU A 48 -14.79 -4.93 -0.16
C GLU A 48 -15.60 -3.72 0.36
N ARG A 49 -15.38 -2.55 -0.26
CA ARG A 49 -15.99 -1.26 0.06
C ARG A 49 -15.44 -0.53 1.29
N ASP A 50 -14.43 -1.06 1.98
CA ASP A 50 -13.75 -0.29 3.00
C ASP A 50 -13.13 0.98 2.42
N TYR A 51 -13.13 2.06 3.20
CA TYR A 51 -12.46 3.30 2.85
C TYR A 51 -11.09 3.35 3.51
N LEU A 52 -10.07 3.60 2.70
CA LEU A 52 -8.69 3.73 3.15
C LEU A 52 -8.22 5.16 2.92
N LEU A 53 -7.41 5.64 3.85
CA LEU A 53 -6.66 6.87 3.69
C LEU A 53 -5.20 6.48 3.43
N ILE A 54 -4.72 6.80 2.24
CA ILE A 54 -3.36 6.44 1.83
C ILE A 54 -2.41 7.58 2.19
N ASP A 55 -1.36 7.25 2.91
CA ASP A 55 -0.26 8.16 3.23
C ASP A 55 0.79 8.13 2.13
N GLU A 56 0.72 9.09 1.21
CA GLU A 56 1.65 9.19 0.08
C GLU A 56 2.99 9.84 0.44
N ILE A 57 3.09 10.39 1.65
CA ILE A 57 4.28 11.16 2.05
C ILE A 57 5.32 10.30 2.74
N SER A 58 4.90 9.38 3.60
CA SER A 58 5.84 8.62 4.46
C SER A 58 6.88 7.88 3.64
N TYR A 59 6.52 7.27 2.51
CA TYR A 59 7.48 6.56 1.67
C TYR A 59 8.42 7.45 0.83
N ARG A 60 8.27 8.78 0.93
CA ARG A 60 9.29 9.72 0.41
C ARG A 60 10.46 9.90 1.38
N PHE A 61 10.24 9.61 2.66
CA PHE A 61 11.22 9.79 3.74
C PHE A 61 11.69 8.49 4.37
N HIS A 62 10.92 7.41 4.22
CA HIS A 62 11.21 6.10 4.79
C HIS A 62 11.08 5.02 3.72
N GLU A 63 11.87 3.97 3.85
CA GLU A 63 11.71 2.79 3.01
C GLU A 63 10.51 1.97 3.51
N PRO A 64 9.74 1.37 2.58
CA PRO A 64 8.68 0.41 2.94
C PRO A 64 9.24 -0.75 3.76
N GLN A 65 8.51 -1.17 4.78
CA GLN A 65 8.92 -2.24 5.69
C GLN A 65 8.10 -3.50 5.44
N ARG A 66 8.71 -4.67 5.74
CA ARG A 66 8.00 -5.94 5.67
C ARG A 66 6.79 -5.93 6.60
N GLY A 67 5.65 -6.36 6.06
CA GLY A 67 4.37 -6.36 6.76
C GLY A 67 3.49 -5.14 6.48
N ASP A 68 4.05 -4.05 5.92
CA ASP A 68 3.25 -2.89 5.51
C ASP A 68 2.18 -3.31 4.50
N VAL A 69 1.00 -2.71 4.61
CA VAL A 69 -0.01 -2.79 3.56
C VAL A 69 0.15 -1.59 2.65
N VAL A 70 0.43 -1.86 1.39
CA VAL A 70 0.89 -0.88 0.42
C VAL A 70 -0.08 -0.80 -0.75
N VAL A 71 -0.36 0.42 -1.20
CA VAL A 71 -1.05 0.70 -2.45
C VAL A 71 -0.01 1.02 -3.52
N PHE A 72 -0.11 0.35 -4.65
CA PHE A 72 0.78 0.56 -5.79
C PHE A 72 0.03 0.46 -7.11
N ARG A 73 0.57 1.10 -8.15
CA ARG A 73 0.06 0.98 -9.52
C ARG A 73 0.44 -0.40 -10.08
N PHE A 74 -0.53 -1.09 -10.66
CA PHE A 74 -0.29 -2.42 -11.21
C PHE A 74 0.69 -2.34 -12.40
N PRO A 75 1.80 -3.10 -12.39
CA PRO A 75 2.85 -2.96 -13.42
C PRO A 75 2.40 -3.24 -14.87
N GLU A 76 1.41 -4.15 -15.05
CA GLU A 76 0.88 -4.49 -16.38
C GLU A 76 -0.19 -3.50 -16.86
N ASP A 77 -0.87 -2.79 -15.93
CA ASP A 77 -1.80 -1.71 -16.22
C ASP A 77 -1.69 -0.61 -15.14
N PRO A 78 -0.85 0.42 -15.33
CA PRO A 78 -0.62 1.47 -14.33
C PRO A 78 -1.82 2.39 -14.04
N GLN A 79 -2.95 2.20 -14.70
CA GLN A 79 -4.19 2.89 -14.36
C GLN A 79 -4.91 2.19 -13.20
N GLU A 80 -4.66 0.89 -13.01
CA GLU A 80 -5.18 0.13 -11.88
C GLU A 80 -4.27 0.27 -10.65
N HIS A 81 -4.90 0.36 -9.47
CA HIS A 81 -4.22 0.37 -8.18
C HIS A 81 -4.51 -0.92 -7.44
N PHE A 82 -3.47 -1.55 -6.95
CA PHE A 82 -3.56 -2.74 -6.12
C PHE A 82 -3.19 -2.41 -4.68
N ILE A 83 -3.86 -3.05 -3.75
CA ILE A 83 -3.51 -3.04 -2.33
C ILE A 83 -3.05 -4.44 -1.95
N LYS A 84 -1.84 -4.57 -1.42
CA LYS A 84 -1.23 -5.84 -1.01
C LYS A 84 -0.31 -5.64 0.18
N ARG A 85 0.05 -6.74 0.81
CA ARG A 85 1.03 -6.74 1.89
C ARG A 85 2.44 -6.94 1.35
N LEU A 86 3.37 -6.13 1.84
CA LEU A 86 4.79 -6.21 1.53
C LEU A 86 5.43 -7.41 2.24
N ILE A 87 5.97 -8.34 1.46
CA ILE A 87 6.54 -9.61 1.95
C ILE A 87 8.05 -9.65 1.74
N GLY A 88 8.53 -9.34 0.55
CA GLY A 88 9.95 -9.37 0.22
C GLY A 88 10.53 -7.98 0.01
N LEU A 89 11.73 -7.74 0.54
CA LEU A 89 12.48 -6.49 0.45
C LEU A 89 13.61 -6.60 -0.57
N PRO A 90 14.13 -5.47 -1.09
CA PRO A 90 15.26 -5.47 -2.03
C PRO A 90 16.46 -6.28 -1.53
N GLY A 91 17.03 -7.11 -2.39
CA GLY A 91 18.16 -7.96 -2.11
C GLY A 91 17.87 -9.28 -1.40
N GLU A 92 16.61 -9.54 -1.06
CA GLU A 92 16.20 -10.80 -0.46
C GLU A 92 15.72 -11.81 -1.50
N THR A 93 15.69 -13.08 -1.12
CA THR A 93 15.04 -14.13 -1.89
C THR A 93 13.79 -14.60 -1.16
N VAL A 94 12.66 -14.52 -1.87
CA VAL A 94 11.36 -15.01 -1.38
C VAL A 94 11.18 -16.44 -1.86
N HIS A 95 10.91 -17.37 -0.94
CA HIS A 95 10.62 -18.77 -1.24
C HIS A 95 9.19 -19.11 -0.80
N ILE A 96 8.42 -19.72 -1.68
CA ILE A 96 7.06 -20.20 -1.40
C ILE A 96 7.03 -21.69 -1.61
N ALA A 97 7.07 -22.44 -0.53
CA ALA A 97 7.09 -23.89 -0.55
C ALA A 97 6.38 -24.48 0.68
N ASN A 98 5.86 -25.70 0.55
CA ASN A 98 5.22 -26.44 1.63
C ASN A 98 4.07 -25.69 2.35
N GLY A 99 3.40 -24.78 1.64
CA GLY A 99 2.31 -23.97 2.18
C GLY A 99 2.76 -22.75 2.99
N GLN A 100 4.04 -22.42 3.00
CA GLN A 100 4.64 -21.35 3.79
C GLN A 100 5.45 -20.41 2.92
N VAL A 101 5.67 -19.19 3.44
CA VAL A 101 6.59 -18.21 2.86
C VAL A 101 7.84 -18.13 3.73
N SER A 102 9.01 -18.21 3.12
CA SER A 102 10.27 -17.95 3.79
C SER A 102 11.10 -16.95 3.02
N ILE A 103 11.95 -16.24 3.75
CA ILE A 103 12.82 -15.19 3.22
C ILE A 103 14.27 -15.56 3.52
N THR A 104 15.11 -15.52 2.49
CA THR A 104 16.56 -15.56 2.65
C THR A 104 17.09 -14.14 2.53
N ASP A 105 17.78 -13.67 3.56
CA ASP A 105 18.41 -12.35 3.59
C ASP A 105 19.71 -12.32 2.77
N ALA A 106 20.32 -11.13 2.61
CA ALA A 106 21.57 -10.95 1.89
C ALA A 106 22.76 -11.69 2.57
N GLY A 107 22.64 -12.08 3.83
CA GLY A 107 23.61 -12.89 4.56
C GLY A 107 23.44 -14.40 4.37
N GLY A 108 22.42 -14.84 3.63
CA GLY A 108 22.10 -16.24 3.39
C GLY A 108 21.28 -16.91 4.49
N ASN A 109 20.77 -16.14 5.48
CA ASN A 109 19.97 -16.70 6.54
C ASN A 109 18.51 -16.82 6.07
N THR A 110 17.94 -18.01 6.15
CA THR A 110 16.53 -18.26 5.77
C THR A 110 15.64 -18.30 7.01
N THR A 111 14.57 -17.53 6.97
CA THR A 111 13.57 -17.45 8.04
C THR A 111 12.18 -17.68 7.48
N VAL A 112 11.42 -18.59 8.07
CA VAL A 112 10.00 -18.76 7.76
C VAL A 112 9.22 -17.59 8.36
N LEU A 113 8.39 -16.93 7.56
CA LEU A 113 7.59 -15.81 8.01
C LEU A 113 6.47 -16.28 8.96
N LYS A 114 6.34 -15.57 10.07
CA LYS A 114 5.21 -15.73 10.98
C LYS A 114 4.13 -14.72 10.59
N GLU A 115 3.06 -15.20 10.01
CA GLU A 115 2.04 -14.37 9.37
C GLU A 115 0.73 -14.39 10.16
N SER A 116 0.69 -13.63 11.27
CA SER A 116 -0.46 -13.59 12.18
C SER A 116 -1.73 -12.93 11.61
N TYR A 117 -1.64 -12.33 10.42
CA TYR A 117 -2.75 -11.66 9.73
C TYR A 117 -3.54 -12.60 8.79
N ILE A 118 -3.09 -13.84 8.62
CA ILE A 118 -3.86 -14.86 7.91
C ILE A 118 -4.26 -15.99 8.85
N PRO A 119 -5.39 -16.68 8.63
CA PRO A 119 -5.79 -17.84 9.42
C PRO A 119 -4.73 -18.95 9.38
N GLU A 120 -4.56 -19.69 10.48
CA GLU A 120 -3.51 -20.72 10.64
C GLU A 120 -3.67 -21.91 9.69
N ASP A 121 -4.88 -22.19 9.23
CA ASP A 121 -5.20 -23.25 8.29
C ASP A 121 -4.96 -22.87 6.82
N VAL A 122 -4.74 -21.58 6.55
CA VAL A 122 -4.49 -21.08 5.19
C VAL A 122 -3.04 -21.33 4.78
N LYS A 123 -2.87 -22.04 3.68
CA LYS A 123 -1.57 -22.33 3.09
C LYS A 123 -1.30 -21.41 1.91
N THR A 124 -0.10 -20.85 1.87
CA THR A 124 0.36 -20.07 0.72
C THR A 124 0.87 -21.02 -0.36
N VAL A 125 0.11 -21.14 -1.44
CA VAL A 125 0.52 -21.91 -2.62
C VAL A 125 1.26 -21.01 -3.59
N GLY A 126 2.40 -21.47 -4.08
CA GLY A 126 3.14 -20.79 -5.13
C GLY A 126 2.48 -20.96 -6.50
N TRP A 127 2.80 -20.06 -7.43
CA TRP A 127 2.31 -20.14 -8.82
C TRP A 127 3.47 -19.99 -9.80
N VAL A 128 3.60 -18.86 -10.50
CA VAL A 128 4.67 -18.63 -11.47
C VAL A 128 5.99 -18.28 -10.77
N TYR A 129 5.90 -17.40 -9.77
CA TYR A 129 7.03 -16.89 -9.02
C TYR A 129 7.05 -17.45 -7.60
N ASN A 130 7.76 -18.56 -7.41
CA ASN A 130 7.83 -19.29 -6.14
C ASN A 130 9.18 -19.14 -5.44
N ASP A 131 10.21 -18.80 -6.21
CA ASP A 131 11.58 -18.64 -5.76
C ASP A 131 12.17 -17.45 -6.51
N VAL A 132 12.24 -16.29 -5.84
CA VAL A 132 12.53 -15.03 -6.50
C VAL A 132 13.52 -14.21 -5.70
N THR A 133 14.68 -13.94 -6.29
CA THR A 133 15.65 -12.98 -5.75
C THR A 133 15.30 -11.57 -6.24
N LEU A 134 15.06 -10.68 -5.29
CA LEU A 134 14.65 -9.30 -5.56
C LEU A 134 15.87 -8.42 -5.88
N LYS A 135 15.79 -7.67 -6.97
CA LYS A 135 16.80 -6.69 -7.34
C LYS A 135 16.69 -5.43 -6.45
N PRO A 136 17.67 -4.53 -6.48
CA PRO A 136 17.54 -3.21 -5.88
C PRO A 136 16.25 -2.52 -6.36
N ASN A 137 15.48 -1.95 -5.41
CA ASN A 137 14.18 -1.30 -5.66
C ASN A 137 13.04 -2.24 -6.11
N GLU A 138 13.20 -3.55 -6.02
CA GLU A 138 12.13 -4.51 -6.25
C GLU A 138 11.56 -5.02 -4.92
N TYR A 139 10.24 -5.11 -4.86
CA TYR A 139 9.48 -5.56 -3.71
C TYR A 139 8.54 -6.70 -4.12
N PHE A 140 8.27 -7.62 -3.21
CA PHE A 140 7.37 -8.74 -3.43
C PHE A 140 6.13 -8.60 -2.54
N PHE A 141 4.96 -8.63 -3.16
CA PHE A 141 3.69 -8.37 -2.49
C PHE A 141 2.78 -9.58 -2.54
N LEU A 142 2.10 -9.88 -1.43
CA LEU A 142 1.04 -10.90 -1.37
C LEU A 142 -0.27 -10.29 -0.86
N GLY A 143 -1.38 -10.83 -1.35
CA GLY A 143 -2.67 -10.58 -0.72
C GLY A 143 -2.81 -11.41 0.56
N ASP A 144 -3.54 -10.90 1.55
CA ASP A 144 -3.84 -11.64 2.77
C ASP A 144 -4.78 -12.82 2.45
N ASN A 145 -5.69 -12.65 1.50
CA ASN A 145 -6.46 -13.75 0.92
C ASN A 145 -5.59 -14.57 -0.05
N ARG A 146 -4.78 -15.46 0.48
CA ARG A 146 -3.80 -16.27 -0.26
C ARG A 146 -4.40 -17.05 -1.42
N ASN A 147 -5.62 -17.50 -1.29
CA ASN A 147 -6.32 -18.30 -2.30
C ASN A 147 -7.07 -17.46 -3.34
N GLY A 148 -7.36 -16.21 -3.02
CA GLY A 148 -8.16 -15.30 -3.86
C GLY A 148 -7.43 -14.00 -4.25
N SER A 149 -6.09 -14.02 -4.38
CA SER A 149 -5.32 -12.81 -4.69
C SER A 149 -4.52 -12.95 -5.98
N LYS A 150 -4.70 -12.00 -6.90
CA LYS A 150 -3.74 -11.71 -7.97
C LYS A 150 -2.63 -10.85 -7.37
N ASP A 151 -1.44 -11.43 -7.16
CA ASP A 151 -0.30 -10.79 -6.50
C ASP A 151 1.04 -11.19 -7.13
N SER A 152 2.15 -10.89 -6.48
CA SER A 152 3.49 -11.11 -7.03
C SER A 152 3.80 -12.57 -7.37
N ARG A 153 3.04 -13.53 -6.88
CA ARG A 153 3.13 -14.93 -7.33
C ARG A 153 2.78 -15.08 -8.81
N ILE A 154 2.00 -14.14 -9.37
CA ILE A 154 1.52 -14.18 -10.76
C ILE A 154 2.32 -13.21 -11.62
N PHE A 155 2.40 -11.93 -11.23
CA PHE A 155 3.00 -10.86 -12.04
C PHE A 155 4.44 -10.52 -11.67
N GLY A 156 5.00 -11.20 -10.64
CA GLY A 156 6.38 -11.02 -10.23
C GLY A 156 6.62 -9.80 -9.31
N PRO A 157 7.91 -9.44 -9.12
CA PRO A 157 8.31 -8.30 -8.31
C PRO A 157 7.80 -6.96 -8.86
N VAL A 158 7.57 -6.01 -7.96
CA VAL A 158 7.14 -4.65 -8.28
C VAL A 158 8.24 -3.66 -7.95
N ASN A 159 8.58 -2.80 -8.90
CA ASN A 159 9.57 -1.76 -8.67
C ASN A 159 9.03 -0.65 -7.76
N LYS A 160 9.88 -0.07 -6.92
CA LYS A 160 9.56 1.04 -5.99
C LYS A 160 8.81 2.20 -6.67
N SER A 161 9.11 2.49 -7.93
CA SER A 161 8.47 3.59 -8.69
C SER A 161 6.96 3.42 -8.89
N PHE A 162 6.43 2.20 -8.70
CA PHE A 162 4.99 1.94 -8.75
C PHE A 162 4.29 2.15 -7.40
N ILE A 163 5.02 2.22 -6.28
CA ILE A 163 4.45 2.41 -4.94
C ILE A 163 3.83 3.81 -4.86
N THR A 164 2.60 3.86 -4.33
CA THR A 164 1.85 5.10 -4.11
C THR A 164 1.87 5.50 -2.63
N GLY A 165 1.59 4.56 -1.72
CA GLY A 165 1.54 4.80 -0.28
C GLY A 165 1.17 3.56 0.52
#